data_dcb1156c7f1351fc3da7da8402c94817
#
_entry.id   dcb1156c7f1351fc3da7da8402c94817
#
_cell.length_a   1.000
_cell.length_b   1.000
_cell.length_c   1.000
_cell.angle_alpha   90.00
_cell.angle_beta   90.00
_cell.angle_gamma   90.00
#
_symmetry.space_group_name_H-M   'P 1'
#
loop_
_entity.id
_entity.type
_entity.pdbx_description
1 polymer ?
#
loop_
_entity_poly.entity_id
_entity_poly.type
_entity_poly.pdbx_seq_one_letter_code
_entity_poly.pdbx_strand_id
1 'polypeptide(L)'
;MQRRQLFIPLLAAPLAALGSCAWMQDIDHDGVDAPSAAPLNRSFRTAWVLSSGGPRGFAHVGVLKALAELGLRPDLLVGASIGSLAACLYASGMPAAQMEKMALEFSTLGVVRPHLGSGAEKLSGLGLVDLVNGLLEHRHMEQLPIPVAVVAMRQDSRELTAFTRGNAGVAVQASCAIEGNFVPVRIRGQAYVDPDLGAPMPVRMARALGAQRVLAVDVSAHEDKAPAGSERYRPGDLRKRALTLPDTKTATFTLHPEFSYYVNLSQAFREAAMRAGYEQTMAQAGALRAAFAPV
;
A
#
# COMPACT_ATOMS: atom_id res chain seq x y z
N MET A 1 -56.33 5.17 60.40
CA MET A 1 -55.34 5.86 59.57
C MET A 1 -54.70 4.85 58.67
N GLN A 2 -55.21 4.74 57.43
CA GLN A 2 -54.71 3.82 56.41
C GLN A 2 -53.64 4.50 55.54
N ARG A 3 -52.38 3.98 55.53
CA ARG A 3 -51.34 4.43 54.63
C ARG A 3 -51.49 3.71 53.26
N ARG A 4 -51.87 4.46 52.27
CA ARG A 4 -51.85 4.01 50.87
C ARG A 4 -50.39 3.96 50.41
N GLN A 5 -49.89 2.76 50.06
CA GLN A 5 -48.64 2.59 49.30
C GLN A 5 -48.92 2.76 47.83
N LEU A 6 -48.29 3.76 47.18
CA LEU A 6 -48.27 3.92 45.75
C LEU A 6 -47.21 2.96 45.19
N PHE A 7 -47.66 1.97 44.41
CA PHE A 7 -46.81 1.18 43.53
C PHE A 7 -46.57 1.96 42.25
N ILE A 8 -45.30 2.36 42.01
CA ILE A 8 -44.85 2.87 40.71
C ILE A 8 -44.32 1.64 39.95
N PRO A 9 -44.88 1.26 38.77
CA PRO A 9 -44.28 0.23 37.96
C PRO A 9 -43.03 0.81 37.26
N LEU A 10 -41.86 0.25 37.59
CA LEU A 10 -40.62 0.47 36.82
C LEU A 10 -40.83 -0.17 35.45
N LEU A 11 -41.09 0.64 34.42
CA LEU A 11 -40.95 0.23 33.04
C LEU A 11 -39.46 0.07 32.74
N ALA A 12 -38.99 -1.19 32.76
CA ALA A 12 -37.71 -1.56 32.20
C ALA A 12 -37.84 -1.51 30.68
N ALA A 13 -37.41 -0.42 30.09
CA ALA A 13 -37.18 -0.36 28.62
C ALA A 13 -35.97 -1.24 28.33
N PRO A 14 -36.03 -2.19 27.35
CA PRO A 14 -34.84 -2.84 26.88
C PRO A 14 -34.03 -1.81 26.08
N LEU A 15 -32.88 -1.40 26.60
CA LEU A 15 -31.86 -0.76 25.79
C LEU A 15 -31.48 -1.77 24.70
N ALA A 16 -32.04 -1.58 23.53
CA ALA A 16 -31.56 -2.23 22.32
C ALA A 16 -30.14 -1.73 22.07
N ALA A 17 -29.16 -2.55 22.45
CA ALA A 17 -27.77 -2.42 22.03
C ALA A 17 -27.67 -2.76 20.54
N LEU A 18 -28.20 -1.90 19.68
CA LEU A 18 -28.02 -1.94 18.22
C LEU A 18 -26.87 -1.00 17.88
N GLY A 19 -25.64 -1.48 17.96
CA GLY A 19 -24.54 -0.61 17.59
C GLY A 19 -23.13 -1.16 17.68
N SER A 20 -22.91 -2.47 17.81
CA SER A 20 -21.53 -2.97 17.98
C SER A 20 -21.15 -4.25 17.26
N CYS A 21 -21.93 -4.73 16.32
CA CYS A 21 -21.59 -5.96 15.57
C CYS A 21 -20.76 -5.73 14.30
N ALA A 22 -20.56 -4.48 13.85
CA ALA A 22 -19.79 -4.19 12.64
C ALA A 22 -18.28 -4.46 12.79
N TRP A 23 -17.76 -4.63 14.00
CA TRP A 23 -16.36 -4.89 14.30
C TRP A 23 -15.97 -6.37 14.30
N MET A 24 -16.96 -7.25 14.15
CA MET A 24 -16.81 -8.71 14.32
C MET A 24 -17.01 -9.50 13.03
N GLN A 25 -17.38 -8.88 11.90
CA GLN A 25 -17.66 -9.59 10.66
C GLN A 25 -16.53 -9.40 9.65
N ASP A 26 -16.20 -10.48 8.94
CA ASP A 26 -15.41 -10.42 7.72
C ASP A 26 -16.24 -9.65 6.68
N ILE A 27 -15.84 -8.43 6.38
CA ILE A 27 -16.54 -7.59 5.41
C ILE A 27 -16.18 -8.09 4.02
N ASP A 28 -17.18 -8.51 3.24
CA ASP A 28 -17.01 -8.73 1.79
C ASP A 28 -17.39 -7.43 1.06
N HIS A 29 -16.43 -6.88 0.34
CA HIS A 29 -16.62 -5.70 -0.49
C HIS A 29 -17.19 -6.13 -1.85
N ASP A 30 -18.51 -6.23 -1.94
CA ASP A 30 -19.26 -6.69 -3.13
C ASP A 30 -20.08 -5.56 -3.81
N GLY A 31 -20.08 -4.37 -3.23
CA GLY A 31 -20.77 -3.19 -3.75
C GLY A 31 -20.33 -2.76 -5.15
N VAL A 32 -21.05 -1.80 -5.73
CA VAL A 32 -20.77 -1.28 -7.08
C VAL A 32 -19.41 -0.61 -7.20
N ASP A 33 -18.88 -0.12 -6.08
CA ASP A 33 -17.59 0.53 -5.93
C ASP A 33 -16.45 -0.45 -5.58
N ALA A 34 -16.76 -1.75 -5.42
CA ALA A 34 -15.74 -2.76 -5.10
C ALA A 34 -14.62 -2.76 -6.15
N PRO A 35 -13.35 -2.86 -5.72
CA PRO A 35 -12.21 -2.88 -6.64
C PRO A 35 -12.33 -3.96 -7.71
N SER A 36 -11.86 -3.65 -8.91
CA SER A 36 -11.83 -4.59 -10.02
C SER A 36 -10.61 -4.42 -10.90
N ALA A 37 -10.16 -5.53 -11.51
CA ALA A 37 -9.08 -5.59 -12.49
C ALA A 37 -9.66 -5.30 -13.88
N ALA A 38 -9.94 -4.03 -14.18
CA ALA A 38 -10.43 -3.63 -15.49
C ALA A 38 -9.28 -3.33 -16.46
N PRO A 39 -9.39 -3.69 -17.76
CA PRO A 39 -8.39 -3.32 -18.76
C PRO A 39 -8.21 -1.81 -18.85
N LEU A 40 -6.99 -1.32 -18.93
CA LEU A 40 -6.69 0.09 -19.10
C LEU A 40 -6.76 0.55 -20.59
N ASN A 41 -6.91 -0.38 -21.53
CA ASN A 41 -7.15 -0.18 -22.98
C ASN A 41 -6.26 0.89 -23.65
N ARG A 42 -5.03 1.06 -23.17
CA ARG A 42 -4.05 1.96 -23.75
C ARG A 42 -2.63 1.48 -23.44
N SER A 43 -1.66 1.89 -24.24
CA SER A 43 -0.25 1.72 -23.91
C SER A 43 0.25 2.90 -23.08
N PHE A 44 1.25 2.63 -22.25
CA PHE A 44 1.89 3.63 -21.41
C PHE A 44 3.37 3.72 -21.81
N ARG A 45 3.83 4.91 -22.13
CA ARG A 45 5.24 5.11 -22.44
C ARG A 45 6.09 4.82 -21.22
N THR A 46 5.65 5.29 -20.04
CA THR A 46 6.40 5.20 -18.79
C THR A 46 5.50 4.74 -17.65
N ALA A 47 5.90 3.69 -16.95
CA ALA A 47 5.31 3.31 -15.67
C ALA A 47 6.33 3.42 -14.55
N TRP A 48 5.86 3.83 -13.36
CA TRP A 48 6.64 3.72 -12.13
C TRP A 48 6.06 2.62 -11.26
N VAL A 49 6.92 1.70 -10.83
CA VAL A 49 6.57 0.58 -9.96
C VAL A 49 7.14 0.85 -8.58
N LEU A 50 6.27 0.90 -7.58
CA LEU A 50 6.64 1.11 -6.18
C LEU A 50 6.50 -0.21 -5.42
N SER A 51 7.61 -0.72 -4.89
CA SER A 51 7.66 -2.03 -4.24
C SER A 51 6.99 -2.05 -2.88
N SER A 52 6.72 -3.26 -2.39
CA SER A 52 6.43 -3.51 -0.97
C SER A 52 7.65 -3.20 -0.10
N GLY A 53 7.45 -3.08 1.22
CA GLY A 53 8.56 -2.82 2.14
C GLY A 53 8.16 -2.40 3.55
N GLY A 54 6.87 -2.37 3.88
CA GLY A 54 6.39 -1.91 5.18
C GLY A 54 6.94 -0.52 5.53
N PRO A 55 7.56 -0.31 6.72
CA PRO A 55 8.10 0.99 7.10
C PRO A 55 9.19 1.53 6.17
N ARG A 56 9.88 0.68 5.42
CA ARG A 56 10.87 1.13 4.42
C ARG A 56 10.24 1.95 3.29
N GLY A 57 8.91 1.83 3.10
CA GLY A 57 8.14 2.58 2.11
C GLY A 57 8.17 4.09 2.26
N PHE A 58 8.59 4.64 3.40
CA PHE A 58 8.85 6.08 3.52
C PHE A 58 9.88 6.59 2.49
N ALA A 59 10.80 5.73 2.05
CA ALA A 59 11.75 6.09 0.99
C ALA A 59 11.05 6.41 -0.36
N HIS A 60 9.89 5.82 -0.66
CA HIS A 60 9.12 6.16 -1.87
C HIS A 60 8.78 7.65 -1.93
N VAL A 61 8.47 8.27 -0.79
CA VAL A 61 8.14 9.70 -0.74
C VAL A 61 9.32 10.54 -1.21
N GLY A 62 10.54 10.24 -0.73
CA GLY A 62 11.76 10.93 -1.15
C GLY A 62 12.06 10.71 -2.64
N VAL A 63 11.90 9.49 -3.13
CA VAL A 63 12.06 9.16 -4.57
C VAL A 63 11.07 9.95 -5.41
N LEU A 64 9.79 9.93 -5.06
CA LEU A 64 8.73 10.65 -5.79
C LEU A 64 8.97 12.16 -5.80
N LYS A 65 9.47 12.73 -4.68
CA LYS A 65 9.87 14.14 -4.58
C LYS A 65 10.99 14.47 -5.58
N ALA A 66 12.06 13.67 -5.58
CA ALA A 66 13.19 13.87 -6.48
C ALA A 66 12.76 13.73 -7.96
N LEU A 67 11.96 12.72 -8.30
CA LEU A 67 11.47 12.52 -9.67
C LEU A 67 10.59 13.69 -10.14
N ALA A 68 9.76 14.26 -9.25
CA ALA A 68 8.95 15.44 -9.55
C ALA A 68 9.83 16.67 -9.82
N GLU A 69 10.88 16.90 -9.00
CA GLU A 69 11.84 18.00 -9.18
C GLU A 69 12.70 17.83 -10.46
N LEU A 70 12.98 16.59 -10.85
CA LEU A 70 13.63 16.28 -12.13
C LEU A 70 12.72 16.51 -13.34
N GLY A 71 11.45 16.85 -13.14
CA GLY A 71 10.45 17.05 -14.20
C GLY A 71 9.97 15.72 -14.83
N LEU A 72 10.28 14.58 -14.23
CA LEU A 72 9.84 13.26 -14.70
C LEU A 72 8.41 12.99 -14.23
N ARG A 73 7.62 12.36 -15.10
CA ARG A 73 6.21 12.02 -14.80
C ARG A 73 5.89 10.62 -15.31
N PRO A 74 5.13 9.82 -14.57
CA PRO A 74 4.64 8.52 -15.07
C PRO A 74 3.35 8.68 -15.84
N ASP A 75 3.12 7.79 -16.80
CA ASP A 75 1.82 7.61 -17.46
C ASP A 75 0.97 6.56 -16.71
N LEU A 76 1.62 5.72 -15.90
CA LEU A 76 1.00 4.69 -15.07
C LEU A 76 1.78 4.53 -13.75
N LEU A 77 1.09 4.38 -12.66
CA LEU A 77 1.66 3.95 -11.38
C LEU A 77 1.22 2.52 -11.07
N VAL A 78 2.15 1.70 -10.59
CA VAL A 78 1.84 0.34 -10.11
C VAL A 78 2.45 0.18 -8.72
N GLY A 79 1.65 -0.22 -7.76
CA GLY A 79 2.11 -0.34 -6.37
C GLY A 79 1.78 -1.67 -5.73
N ALA A 80 2.67 -2.14 -4.86
CA ALA A 80 2.50 -3.31 -4.02
C ALA A 80 2.63 -2.93 -2.54
N SER A 81 1.71 -3.36 -1.68
CA SER A 81 1.72 -3.08 -0.24
C SER A 81 1.83 -1.56 0.03
N ILE A 82 2.78 -1.13 0.84
CA ILE A 82 3.03 0.30 1.11
C ILE A 82 3.28 1.10 -0.18
N GLY A 83 3.85 0.47 -1.21
CA GLY A 83 4.02 1.09 -2.53
C GLY A 83 2.68 1.39 -3.21
N SER A 84 1.61 0.62 -2.94
CA SER A 84 0.27 0.90 -3.45
C SER A 84 -0.34 2.15 -2.83
N LEU A 85 -0.12 2.36 -1.53
CA LEU A 85 -0.50 3.60 -0.84
C LEU A 85 0.20 4.80 -1.46
N ALA A 86 1.53 4.74 -1.58
CA ALA A 86 2.31 5.84 -2.18
C ALA A 86 1.89 6.10 -3.64
N ALA A 87 1.61 5.05 -4.41
CA ALA A 87 1.14 5.16 -5.80
C ALA A 87 -0.22 5.87 -5.89
N CYS A 88 -1.21 5.49 -5.06
CA CYS A 88 -2.53 6.13 -5.05
C CYS A 88 -2.45 7.60 -4.63
N LEU A 89 -1.69 7.92 -3.60
CA LEU A 89 -1.51 9.30 -3.16
C LEU A 89 -0.84 10.17 -4.23
N TYR A 90 0.21 9.68 -4.87
CA TYR A 90 0.86 10.40 -5.96
C TYR A 90 -0.04 10.50 -7.21
N ALA A 91 -0.78 9.43 -7.53
CA ALA A 91 -1.72 9.39 -8.65
C ALA A 91 -2.86 10.40 -8.48
N SER A 92 -3.23 10.74 -7.25
CA SER A 92 -4.26 11.74 -6.96
C SER A 92 -3.86 13.18 -7.30
N GLY A 93 -2.59 13.40 -7.61
CA GLY A 93 -2.00 14.72 -7.79
C GLY A 93 -1.49 15.35 -6.49
N MET A 94 -1.46 14.58 -5.39
CA MET A 94 -0.93 15.08 -4.12
C MET A 94 0.54 15.50 -4.28
N PRO A 95 0.90 16.73 -3.94
CA PRO A 95 2.30 17.17 -3.99
C PRO A 95 3.19 16.32 -3.08
N ALA A 96 4.41 15.99 -3.55
CA ALA A 96 5.35 15.18 -2.77
C ALA A 96 5.69 15.84 -1.40
N ALA A 97 5.72 17.16 -1.31
CA ALA A 97 5.89 17.87 -0.04
C ALA A 97 4.75 17.62 0.95
N GLN A 98 3.51 17.45 0.47
CA GLN A 98 2.38 17.09 1.31
C GLN A 98 2.48 15.63 1.75
N MET A 99 2.91 14.72 0.86
CA MET A 99 3.18 13.32 1.22
C MET A 99 4.28 13.23 2.29
N GLU A 100 5.33 14.04 2.20
CA GLU A 100 6.42 14.12 3.19
C GLU A 100 5.89 14.55 4.58
N LYS A 101 5.10 15.63 4.63
CA LYS A 101 4.46 16.08 5.86
C LYS A 101 3.60 14.98 6.49
N MET A 102 2.74 14.35 5.71
CA MET A 102 1.89 13.24 6.19
C MET A 102 2.72 12.04 6.68
N ALA A 103 3.81 11.71 5.98
CA ALA A 103 4.70 10.63 6.40
C ALA A 103 5.35 10.91 7.77
N LEU A 104 5.69 12.16 8.06
CA LEU A 104 6.24 12.57 9.37
C LEU A 104 5.18 12.53 10.48
N GLU A 105 3.95 12.91 10.17
CA GLU A 105 2.82 12.93 11.11
C GLU A 105 2.10 11.57 11.23
N PHE A 106 2.51 10.56 10.45
CA PHE A 106 1.83 9.26 10.40
C PHE A 106 1.76 8.58 11.77
N SER A 107 0.57 8.06 12.10
CA SER A 107 0.32 7.26 13.28
C SER A 107 -0.39 5.96 12.90
N THR A 108 0.04 4.85 13.49
CA THR A 108 -0.62 3.55 13.30
C THR A 108 -1.95 3.44 14.05
N LEU A 109 -2.19 4.30 15.04
CA LEU A 109 -3.35 4.20 15.94
C LEU A 109 -4.72 4.33 15.25
N GLY A 110 -4.80 4.98 14.09
CA GLY A 110 -6.06 5.09 13.34
C GLY A 110 -6.17 4.09 12.19
N VAL A 111 -5.05 3.51 11.77
CA VAL A 111 -4.94 2.71 10.55
C VAL A 111 -5.15 1.23 10.83
N VAL A 112 -4.58 0.73 11.93
CA VAL A 112 -4.67 -0.67 12.35
C VAL A 112 -5.74 -0.78 13.45
N ARG A 113 -6.72 -1.65 13.23
CA ARG A 113 -7.80 -1.92 14.21
C ARG A 113 -7.74 -3.37 14.66
N PRO A 114 -8.07 -3.68 15.94
CA PRO A 114 -8.23 -5.06 16.38
C PRO A 114 -9.31 -5.76 15.55
N HIS A 115 -9.09 -7.03 15.22
CA HIS A 115 -10.08 -7.91 14.63
C HIS A 115 -10.50 -8.95 15.67
N LEU A 116 -11.81 -9.03 15.95
CA LEU A 116 -12.38 -9.93 16.96
C LEU A 116 -13.03 -11.18 16.35
N GLY A 117 -12.83 -11.43 15.05
CA GLY A 117 -13.33 -12.62 14.37
C GLY A 117 -12.62 -13.92 14.78
N SER A 118 -13.08 -15.02 14.22
CA SER A 118 -12.67 -16.40 14.58
C SER A 118 -11.31 -16.83 14.00
N GLY A 119 -10.67 -16.05 13.12
CA GLY A 119 -9.38 -16.36 12.48
C GLY A 119 -8.17 -16.26 13.42
N ALA A 120 -7.02 -16.67 12.91
CA ALA A 120 -5.73 -16.53 13.60
C ALA A 120 -5.24 -15.08 13.62
N GLU A 121 -5.56 -14.33 12.58
CA GLU A 121 -5.20 -12.93 12.40
C GLU A 121 -6.03 -12.05 13.34
N LYS A 122 -5.36 -11.14 14.01
CA LYS A 122 -5.97 -10.27 15.03
C LYS A 122 -6.01 -8.79 14.66
N LEU A 123 -5.58 -8.44 13.45
CA LEU A 123 -5.52 -7.06 12.96
C LEU A 123 -6.39 -6.89 11.71
N SER A 124 -7.05 -5.74 11.64
CA SER A 124 -7.80 -5.29 10.47
C SER A 124 -7.21 -3.98 9.93
N GLY A 125 -7.10 -3.89 8.62
CA GLY A 125 -6.69 -2.67 7.91
C GLY A 125 -7.83 -1.71 7.59
N LEU A 126 -9.00 -1.81 8.23
CA LEU A 126 -10.17 -0.94 7.92
C LEU A 126 -9.87 0.55 8.10
N GLY A 127 -9.03 0.91 9.06
CA GLY A 127 -8.62 2.32 9.21
C GLY A 127 -7.79 2.83 8.03
N LEU A 128 -7.11 1.94 7.31
CA LEU A 128 -6.41 2.30 6.08
C LEU A 128 -7.39 2.65 4.95
N VAL A 129 -8.54 1.96 4.87
CA VAL A 129 -9.60 2.30 3.91
C VAL A 129 -10.09 3.72 4.15
N ASP A 130 -10.43 4.05 5.40
CA ASP A 130 -10.92 5.37 5.78
C ASP A 130 -9.87 6.46 5.47
N LEU A 131 -8.61 6.20 5.84
CA LEU A 131 -7.50 7.11 5.57
C LEU A 131 -7.33 7.39 4.07
N VAL A 132 -7.21 6.33 3.27
CA VAL A 132 -6.97 6.47 1.82
C VAL A 132 -8.15 7.16 1.15
N ASN A 133 -9.38 6.72 1.43
CA ASN A 133 -10.57 7.33 0.84
C ASN A 133 -10.72 8.80 1.21
N GLY A 134 -10.44 9.17 2.47
CA GLY A 134 -10.45 10.57 2.91
C GLY A 134 -9.40 11.41 2.19
N LEU A 135 -8.16 10.90 2.04
CA LEU A 135 -7.07 11.60 1.34
C LEU A 135 -7.31 11.74 -0.16
N LEU A 136 -8.01 10.80 -0.75
CA LEU A 136 -8.41 10.83 -2.17
C LEU A 136 -9.75 11.53 -2.40
N GLU A 137 -10.34 12.16 -1.36
CA GLU A 137 -11.65 12.83 -1.46
C GLU A 137 -12.73 11.89 -2.00
N HIS A 138 -12.67 10.60 -1.60
CA HIS A 138 -13.54 9.51 -2.05
C HIS A 138 -13.53 9.25 -3.56
N ARG A 139 -12.53 9.74 -4.30
CA ARG A 139 -12.36 9.42 -5.72
C ARG A 139 -11.97 7.96 -5.90
N HIS A 140 -12.59 7.31 -6.88
CA HIS A 140 -12.22 5.98 -7.33
C HIS A 140 -10.91 6.00 -8.13
N MET A 141 -10.25 4.84 -8.26
CA MET A 141 -8.95 4.74 -8.96
C MET A 141 -9.00 5.27 -10.40
N GLU A 142 -10.06 5.00 -11.13
CA GLU A 142 -10.25 5.47 -12.51
C GLU A 142 -10.51 6.98 -12.64
N GLN A 143 -10.78 7.66 -11.54
CA GLN A 143 -10.98 9.11 -11.47
C GLN A 143 -9.71 9.88 -11.12
N LEU A 144 -8.62 9.16 -10.81
CA LEU A 144 -7.35 9.80 -10.46
C LEU A 144 -6.67 10.37 -11.70
N PRO A 145 -5.98 11.51 -11.60
CA PRO A 145 -5.28 12.17 -12.71
C PRO A 145 -4.27 11.28 -13.42
N ILE A 146 -3.58 10.42 -12.68
CA ILE A 146 -2.65 9.44 -13.24
C ILE A 146 -3.24 8.06 -13.03
N PRO A 147 -3.36 7.21 -14.07
CA PRO A 147 -3.74 5.83 -13.93
C PRO A 147 -2.92 5.10 -12.88
N VAL A 148 -3.59 4.32 -12.06
CA VAL A 148 -2.94 3.53 -11.02
C VAL A 148 -3.43 2.09 -11.06
N ALA A 149 -2.52 1.16 -10.77
CA ALA A 149 -2.82 -0.24 -10.54
C ALA A 149 -2.31 -0.63 -9.15
N VAL A 150 -3.21 -1.09 -8.31
CA VAL A 150 -2.92 -1.63 -6.99
C VAL A 150 -2.83 -3.14 -7.09
N VAL A 151 -1.66 -3.71 -6.80
CA VAL A 151 -1.45 -5.15 -6.89
C VAL A 151 -1.72 -5.82 -5.55
N ALA A 152 -2.57 -6.83 -5.55
CA ALA A 152 -2.80 -7.73 -4.43
C ALA A 152 -2.70 -9.18 -4.91
N MET A 153 -2.63 -10.12 -3.99
CA MET A 153 -2.52 -11.55 -4.31
C MET A 153 -3.74 -12.29 -3.78
N ARG A 154 -4.35 -13.12 -4.59
CA ARG A 154 -5.40 -14.03 -4.14
C ARG A 154 -4.83 -15.01 -3.11
N GLN A 155 -5.52 -15.17 -2.01
CA GLN A 155 -5.06 -16.05 -0.93
C GLN A 155 -5.02 -17.52 -1.35
N ASP A 156 -6.05 -17.96 -2.08
CA ASP A 156 -6.25 -19.36 -2.49
C ASP A 156 -5.30 -19.81 -3.61
N SER A 157 -5.29 -19.07 -4.72
CA SER A 157 -4.56 -19.47 -5.94
C SER A 157 -3.16 -18.86 -6.04
N ARG A 158 -2.83 -17.89 -5.18
CA ARG A 158 -1.59 -17.08 -5.24
C ARG A 158 -1.46 -16.24 -6.52
N GLU A 159 -2.53 -16.12 -7.29
CA GLU A 159 -2.56 -15.29 -8.48
C GLU A 159 -2.55 -13.80 -8.13
N LEU A 160 -1.78 -13.04 -8.89
CA LEU A 160 -1.72 -11.59 -8.74
C LEU A 160 -2.90 -10.93 -9.46
N THR A 161 -3.51 -9.98 -8.78
CA THR A 161 -4.57 -9.14 -9.32
C THR A 161 -4.12 -7.68 -9.29
N ALA A 162 -4.21 -6.99 -10.41
CA ALA A 162 -3.99 -5.55 -10.51
C ALA A 162 -5.34 -4.85 -10.52
N PHE A 163 -5.77 -4.30 -9.42
CA PHE A 163 -6.96 -3.46 -9.32
C PHE A 163 -6.69 -2.11 -9.98
N THR A 164 -7.55 -1.71 -10.92
CA THR A 164 -7.43 -0.49 -11.71
C THR A 164 -8.67 0.40 -11.64
N ARG A 165 -9.75 -0.08 -11.02
CA ARG A 165 -11.03 0.61 -10.84
C ARG A 165 -11.62 0.37 -9.47
N GLY A 166 -12.53 1.26 -9.08
CA GLY A 166 -13.30 1.19 -7.85
C GLY A 166 -12.58 1.81 -6.66
N ASN A 167 -12.98 1.43 -5.46
CA ASN A 167 -12.55 2.01 -4.21
C ASN A 167 -11.05 1.80 -3.96
N ALA A 168 -10.29 2.89 -3.99
CA ALA A 168 -8.84 2.86 -3.80
C ALA A 168 -8.44 2.39 -2.39
N GLY A 169 -9.17 2.80 -1.36
CA GLY A 169 -8.90 2.42 0.03
C GLY A 169 -9.00 0.91 0.23
N VAL A 170 -10.03 0.27 -0.33
CA VAL A 170 -10.21 -1.19 -0.27
C VAL A 170 -9.12 -1.92 -1.05
N ALA A 171 -8.75 -1.42 -2.24
CA ALA A 171 -7.66 -2.02 -3.02
C ALA A 171 -6.32 -1.93 -2.27
N VAL A 172 -6.00 -0.77 -1.67
CA VAL A 172 -4.78 -0.57 -0.86
C VAL A 172 -4.82 -1.44 0.39
N GLN A 173 -5.97 -1.56 1.08
CA GLN A 173 -6.13 -2.48 2.21
C GLN A 173 -5.80 -3.92 1.81
N ALA A 174 -6.34 -4.40 0.69
CA ALA A 174 -6.07 -5.75 0.17
C ALA A 174 -4.57 -5.95 -0.14
N SER A 175 -3.94 -4.94 -0.74
CA SER A 175 -2.50 -4.93 -1.03
C SER A 175 -1.62 -4.88 0.22
N CYS A 176 -2.13 -4.38 1.35
CA CYS A 176 -1.41 -4.26 2.62
C CYS A 176 -1.81 -5.32 3.66
N ALA A 177 -2.63 -6.31 3.29
CA ALA A 177 -3.08 -7.37 4.18
C ALA A 177 -2.01 -8.46 4.37
N ILE A 178 -0.98 -8.16 5.18
CA ILE A 178 0.16 -9.06 5.44
C ILE A 178 -0.34 -10.34 6.10
N GLU A 179 -0.11 -11.47 5.44
CA GLU A 179 -0.50 -12.80 5.93
C GLU A 179 0.07 -13.08 7.33
N GLY A 180 -0.75 -13.70 8.18
CA GLY A 180 -0.39 -14.01 9.56
C GLY A 180 -0.50 -12.82 10.52
N ASN A 181 -0.64 -11.58 10.02
CA ASN A 181 -0.84 -10.39 10.83
C ASN A 181 -2.25 -9.78 10.65
N PHE A 182 -2.64 -9.58 9.39
CA PHE A 182 -3.90 -8.96 9.02
C PHE A 182 -4.87 -9.99 8.44
N VAL A 183 -6.15 -9.81 8.74
CA VAL A 183 -7.20 -10.58 8.08
C VAL A 183 -7.17 -10.33 6.57
N PRO A 184 -7.33 -11.38 5.75
CA PRO A 184 -7.46 -11.22 4.31
C PRO A 184 -8.65 -10.32 3.96
N VAL A 185 -8.53 -9.52 2.92
CA VAL A 185 -9.61 -8.64 2.46
C VAL A 185 -10.45 -9.36 1.44
N ARG A 186 -11.76 -9.48 1.73
CA ARG A 186 -12.70 -10.12 0.80
C ARG A 186 -13.26 -9.08 -0.18
N ILE A 187 -13.15 -9.39 -1.46
CA ILE A 187 -13.68 -8.56 -2.56
C ILE A 187 -14.43 -9.49 -3.50
N ARG A 188 -15.75 -9.32 -3.58
CA ARG A 188 -16.64 -10.16 -4.41
C ARG A 188 -16.43 -11.66 -4.18
N GLY A 189 -16.41 -12.04 -2.91
CA GLY A 189 -16.23 -13.44 -2.49
C GLY A 189 -14.79 -13.97 -2.55
N GLN A 190 -13.82 -13.24 -3.12
CA GLN A 190 -12.43 -13.65 -3.19
C GLN A 190 -11.63 -13.01 -2.05
N ALA A 191 -10.77 -13.79 -1.39
CA ALA A 191 -9.88 -13.30 -0.35
C ALA A 191 -8.53 -12.85 -0.96
N TYR A 192 -8.09 -11.65 -0.59
CA TYR A 192 -6.83 -11.06 -1.05
C TYR A 192 -5.90 -10.76 0.13
N VAL A 193 -4.61 -10.92 -0.15
CA VAL A 193 -3.51 -10.68 0.80
C VAL A 193 -2.41 -9.84 0.15
N ASP A 194 -1.48 -9.37 0.96
CA ASP A 194 -0.30 -8.63 0.52
C ASP A 194 0.52 -9.43 -0.50
N PRO A 195 0.89 -8.86 -1.64
CA PRO A 195 1.66 -9.55 -2.68
C PRO A 195 3.15 -9.71 -2.34
N ASP A 196 3.60 -9.34 -1.16
CA ASP A 196 5.02 -9.38 -0.76
C ASP A 196 5.67 -10.77 -0.92
N LEU A 197 4.88 -11.82 -0.73
CA LEU A 197 5.35 -13.21 -0.89
C LEU A 197 5.25 -13.76 -2.32
N GLY A 198 4.78 -12.97 -3.29
CA GLY A 198 4.62 -13.39 -4.69
C GLY A 198 5.24 -12.42 -5.69
N ALA A 199 4.97 -11.13 -5.54
CA ALA A 199 5.49 -10.07 -6.41
C ALA A 199 5.69 -8.78 -5.61
N PRO A 200 6.73 -8.70 -4.77
CA PRO A 200 7.01 -7.51 -3.97
C PRO A 200 7.31 -6.27 -4.81
N MET A 201 7.77 -6.43 -6.05
CA MET A 201 8.04 -5.36 -7.00
C MET A 201 7.45 -5.72 -8.37
N PRO A 202 6.17 -5.40 -8.64
CA PRO A 202 5.40 -5.99 -9.76
C PRO A 202 5.72 -5.35 -11.13
N VAL A 203 6.99 -5.38 -11.58
CA VAL A 203 7.43 -4.84 -12.88
C VAL A 203 6.78 -5.59 -14.04
N ARG A 204 6.70 -6.92 -13.95
CA ARG A 204 6.06 -7.74 -14.99
C ARG A 204 4.57 -7.42 -15.12
N MET A 205 3.89 -7.06 -14.01
CA MET A 205 2.51 -6.59 -14.07
C MET A 205 2.41 -5.24 -14.80
N ALA A 206 3.32 -4.30 -14.54
CA ALA A 206 3.34 -3.03 -15.28
C ALA A 206 3.54 -3.26 -16.79
N ARG A 207 4.41 -4.21 -17.17
CA ARG A 207 4.59 -4.62 -18.57
C ARG A 207 3.32 -5.23 -19.17
N ALA A 208 2.66 -6.13 -18.45
CA ALA A 208 1.40 -6.74 -18.88
C ALA A 208 0.27 -5.70 -19.05
N LEU A 209 0.30 -4.62 -18.26
CA LEU A 209 -0.61 -3.47 -18.40
C LEU A 209 -0.25 -2.53 -19.56
N GLY A 210 0.80 -2.82 -20.35
CA GLY A 210 1.17 -2.07 -21.55
C GLY A 210 2.27 -1.02 -21.36
N ALA A 211 3.03 -1.07 -20.24
CA ALA A 211 4.15 -0.15 -20.04
C ALA A 211 5.35 -0.49 -20.92
N GLN A 212 5.83 0.50 -21.69
CA GLN A 212 6.99 0.38 -22.58
C GLN A 212 8.32 0.59 -21.84
N ARG A 213 8.39 1.55 -20.91
CA ARG A 213 9.53 1.81 -20.04
C ARG A 213 9.07 1.73 -18.59
N VAL A 214 9.82 1.05 -17.74
CA VAL A 214 9.47 0.87 -16.34
C VAL A 214 10.61 1.35 -15.46
N LEU A 215 10.32 2.34 -14.62
CA LEU A 215 11.13 2.69 -13.47
C LEU A 215 10.65 1.87 -12.28
N ALA A 216 11.51 1.01 -11.75
CA ALA A 216 11.23 0.26 -10.53
C ALA A 216 11.90 0.93 -9.33
N VAL A 217 11.16 1.05 -8.22
CA VAL A 217 11.67 1.54 -6.95
C VAL A 217 11.60 0.40 -5.95
N ASP A 218 12.76 -0.21 -5.67
CA ASP A 218 12.90 -1.29 -4.70
C ASP A 218 13.34 -0.72 -3.35
N VAL A 219 12.48 -0.78 -2.35
CA VAL A 219 12.82 -0.36 -0.98
C VAL A 219 13.06 -1.54 -0.03
N SER A 220 13.19 -2.76 -0.57
CA SER A 220 13.47 -3.95 0.25
C SER A 220 14.84 -3.86 0.93
N ALA A 221 15.02 -4.59 2.03
CA ALA A 221 16.33 -4.82 2.59
C ALA A 221 17.04 -5.92 1.78
N HIS A 222 18.32 -5.75 1.48
CA HIS A 222 19.11 -6.74 0.81
C HIS A 222 20.02 -7.47 1.81
N GLU A 223 20.17 -8.76 1.61
CA GLU A 223 20.92 -9.65 2.51
C GLU A 223 22.43 -9.35 2.58
N ASP A 224 22.99 -8.76 1.51
CA ASP A 224 24.40 -8.35 1.44
C ASP A 224 24.69 -7.06 2.22
N LYS A 225 23.65 -6.33 2.63
CA LYS A 225 23.73 -5.14 3.47
C LYS A 225 23.34 -5.41 4.93
N ALA A 226 23.06 -6.67 5.26
CA ALA A 226 22.63 -7.07 6.59
C ALA A 226 23.78 -6.91 7.59
N PRO A 227 23.60 -6.17 8.70
CA PRO A 227 24.63 -6.01 9.71
C PRO A 227 24.85 -7.32 10.50
N ALA A 228 26.00 -7.43 11.16
CA ALA A 228 26.26 -8.54 12.08
C ALA A 228 25.15 -8.62 13.14
N GLY A 229 24.69 -9.83 13.47
CA GLY A 229 23.60 -10.08 14.41
C GLY A 229 22.20 -10.04 13.78
N SER A 230 22.11 -9.90 12.45
CA SER A 230 20.83 -9.90 11.72
C SER A 230 20.51 -11.23 11.03
N GLU A 231 21.28 -12.29 11.31
CA GLU A 231 21.22 -13.58 10.61
C GLU A 231 19.82 -14.20 10.60
N ARG A 232 19.00 -13.93 11.62
CA ARG A 232 17.61 -14.40 11.71
C ARG A 232 16.70 -13.88 10.59
N TYR A 233 17.02 -12.72 9.99
CA TYR A 233 16.23 -12.10 8.92
C TYR A 233 16.67 -12.58 7.53
N ARG A 234 17.91 -13.07 7.40
CA ARG A 234 18.50 -13.47 6.13
C ARG A 234 17.64 -14.40 5.26
N PRO A 235 16.94 -15.42 5.78
CA PRO A 235 16.07 -16.25 4.94
C PRO A 235 14.94 -15.47 4.30
N GLY A 236 14.37 -14.46 4.99
CA GLY A 236 13.35 -13.56 4.46
C GLY A 236 13.91 -12.66 3.37
N ASP A 237 15.06 -12.03 3.61
CA ASP A 237 15.72 -11.14 2.65
C ASP A 237 16.11 -11.89 1.38
N LEU A 238 16.69 -13.09 1.48
CA LEU A 238 17.03 -13.94 0.33
C LEU A 238 15.79 -14.34 -0.48
N ARG A 239 14.69 -14.68 0.21
CA ARG A 239 13.42 -14.97 -0.47
C ARG A 239 12.92 -13.76 -1.24
N LYS A 240 12.89 -12.60 -0.61
CA LYS A 240 12.45 -11.35 -1.23
C LYS A 240 13.35 -10.98 -2.41
N ARG A 241 14.66 -11.09 -2.24
CA ARG A 241 15.64 -10.88 -3.30
C ARG A 241 15.40 -11.81 -4.51
N ALA A 242 15.13 -13.09 -4.26
CA ALA A 242 14.80 -14.04 -5.32
C ALA A 242 13.53 -13.67 -6.10
N LEU A 243 12.56 -13.02 -5.46
CA LEU A 243 11.33 -12.54 -6.10
C LEU A 243 11.56 -11.22 -6.86
N THR A 244 12.38 -10.29 -6.33
CA THR A 244 12.61 -8.99 -6.98
C THR A 244 13.62 -9.05 -8.13
N LEU A 245 14.59 -9.95 -8.08
CA LEU A 245 15.67 -10.04 -9.06
C LEU A 245 15.18 -10.24 -10.53
N PRO A 246 14.20 -11.10 -10.81
CA PRO A 246 13.65 -11.20 -12.18
C PRO A 246 12.99 -9.90 -12.64
N ASP A 247 12.29 -9.21 -11.73
CA ASP A 247 11.64 -7.93 -12.02
C ASP A 247 12.66 -6.82 -12.28
N THR A 248 13.73 -6.74 -11.46
CA THR A 248 14.86 -5.82 -11.68
C THR A 248 15.46 -5.97 -13.09
N LYS A 249 15.63 -7.21 -13.58
CA LYS A 249 16.19 -7.49 -14.90
C LYS A 249 15.28 -7.04 -16.05
N THR A 250 13.99 -6.91 -15.83
CA THR A 250 13.00 -6.48 -16.83
C THR A 250 12.63 -5.00 -16.74
N ALA A 251 13.02 -4.33 -15.67
CA ALA A 251 12.88 -2.90 -15.52
C ALA A 251 13.80 -2.14 -16.49
N THR A 252 13.37 -0.98 -16.96
CA THR A 252 14.24 -0.08 -17.74
C THR A 252 15.29 0.56 -16.85
N PHE A 253 14.92 0.85 -15.61
CA PHE A 253 15.78 1.41 -14.58
C PHE A 253 15.28 0.97 -13.21
N THR A 254 16.20 0.67 -12.29
CA THR A 254 15.85 0.34 -10.90
C THR A 254 16.56 1.30 -9.95
N LEU A 255 15.77 1.95 -9.11
CA LEU A 255 16.26 2.69 -7.95
C LEU A 255 16.16 1.78 -6.72
N HIS A 256 17.24 1.71 -5.96
CA HIS A 256 17.29 0.98 -4.70
C HIS A 256 17.92 1.87 -3.62
N PRO A 257 17.10 2.70 -2.92
CA PRO A 257 17.62 3.55 -1.86
C PRO A 257 18.15 2.74 -0.68
N GLU A 258 19.42 2.94 -0.35
CA GLU A 258 20.08 2.30 0.80
C GLU A 258 20.00 3.21 2.02
N PHE A 259 19.50 2.66 3.11
CA PHE A 259 19.42 3.30 4.43
C PHE A 259 19.37 2.23 5.53
N SER A 260 19.02 2.60 6.76
CA SER A 260 19.01 1.65 7.89
C SER A 260 18.39 0.30 7.54
N TYR A 261 19.09 -0.78 7.85
CA TYR A 261 18.60 -2.16 7.67
C TYR A 261 17.40 -2.44 8.58
N TYR A 262 17.54 -2.11 9.88
CA TYR A 262 16.44 -2.30 10.83
C TYR A 262 15.36 -1.24 10.67
N VAL A 263 14.13 -1.73 10.65
CA VAL A 263 12.95 -0.88 10.47
C VAL A 263 12.32 -0.49 11.81
N ASN A 264 11.82 0.73 11.88
CA ASN A 264 10.97 1.20 12.96
C ASN A 264 10.07 2.35 12.46
N LEU A 265 9.28 2.92 13.35
CA LEU A 265 8.36 4.03 13.02
C LEU A 265 8.76 5.35 13.69
N SER A 266 10.00 5.47 14.18
CA SER A 266 10.49 6.73 14.74
C SER A 266 10.56 7.83 13.68
N GLN A 267 10.42 9.07 14.10
CA GLN A 267 10.60 10.22 13.22
C GLN A 267 11.96 10.20 12.53
N ALA A 268 13.03 9.92 13.27
CA ALA A 268 14.39 9.84 12.72
C ALA A 268 14.53 8.79 11.60
N PHE A 269 13.85 7.62 11.73
CA PHE A 269 13.85 6.60 10.69
C PHE A 269 13.12 7.08 9.44
N ARG A 270 11.94 7.71 9.61
CA ARG A 270 11.15 8.25 8.48
C ARG A 270 11.94 9.30 7.71
N GLU A 271 12.54 10.26 8.42
CA GLU A 271 13.39 11.30 7.84
C GLU A 271 14.59 10.70 7.10
N ALA A 272 15.27 9.73 7.69
CA ALA A 272 16.43 9.07 7.07
C ALA A 272 16.01 8.30 5.79
N ALA A 273 14.88 7.58 5.82
CA ALA A 273 14.37 6.86 4.65
C ALA A 273 13.99 7.81 3.50
N MET A 274 13.25 8.89 3.79
CA MET A 274 12.85 9.89 2.79
C MET A 274 14.07 10.61 2.23
N ARG A 275 15.02 11.01 3.07
CA ARG A 275 16.27 11.64 2.64
C ARG A 275 17.08 10.72 1.73
N ALA A 276 17.27 9.45 2.10
CA ALA A 276 17.98 8.48 1.26
C ALA A 276 17.30 8.31 -0.09
N GLY A 277 15.96 8.17 -0.11
CA GLY A 277 15.18 8.11 -1.34
C GLY A 277 15.40 9.33 -2.23
N TYR A 278 15.39 10.53 -1.66
CA TYR A 278 15.61 11.77 -2.39
C TYR A 278 17.06 11.89 -2.92
N GLU A 279 18.05 11.81 -2.03
CA GLU A 279 19.45 12.07 -2.37
C GLU A 279 19.98 11.05 -3.40
N GLN A 280 19.67 9.76 -3.21
CA GLN A 280 20.15 8.71 -4.12
C GLN A 280 19.43 8.74 -5.47
N THR A 281 18.21 9.24 -5.53
CA THR A 281 17.51 9.51 -6.81
C THR A 281 18.14 10.69 -7.51
N MET A 282 18.40 11.80 -6.82
CA MET A 282 19.04 12.98 -7.39
C MET A 282 20.47 12.68 -7.88
N ALA A 283 21.21 11.83 -7.16
CA ALA A 283 22.54 11.38 -7.62
C ALA A 283 22.51 10.66 -8.97
N GLN A 284 21.38 10.09 -9.35
CA GLN A 284 21.17 9.37 -10.63
C GLN A 284 20.41 10.20 -11.67
N ALA A 285 20.25 11.53 -11.45
CA ALA A 285 19.43 12.40 -12.28
C ALA A 285 19.76 12.34 -13.79
N GLY A 286 21.04 12.30 -14.14
CA GLY A 286 21.49 12.21 -15.53
C GLY A 286 21.00 10.92 -16.21
N ALA A 287 21.18 9.77 -15.55
CA ALA A 287 20.76 8.47 -16.06
C ALA A 287 19.23 8.37 -16.15
N LEU A 288 18.51 8.88 -15.14
CA LEU A 288 17.05 8.91 -15.14
C LEU A 288 16.48 9.77 -16.27
N ARG A 289 17.04 10.95 -16.52
CA ARG A 289 16.64 11.79 -17.65
C ARG A 289 16.91 11.10 -18.98
N ALA A 290 18.08 10.45 -19.14
CA ALA A 290 18.39 9.69 -20.35
C ALA A 290 17.40 8.54 -20.60
N ALA A 291 16.97 7.85 -19.52
CA ALA A 291 16.05 6.72 -19.62
C ALA A 291 14.59 7.14 -19.83
N PHE A 292 14.15 8.30 -19.28
CA PHE A 292 12.72 8.64 -19.16
C PHE A 292 12.31 10.02 -19.66
N ALA A 293 13.23 10.89 -20.10
CA ALA A 293 12.86 12.16 -20.68
C ALA A 293 11.90 11.98 -21.87
N PRO A 294 11.00 12.94 -22.11
CA PRO A 294 10.26 12.99 -23.38
C PRO A 294 11.22 13.04 -24.56
N VAL A 295 10.97 12.22 -25.56
CA VAL A 295 11.62 12.33 -26.87
C VAL A 295 10.97 13.46 -27.62
#